data_16e5e42dccecda1f906a168111907929
#
_entry.id   16e5e42dccecda1f906a168111907929
#
_cell.length_a   1.000
_cell.length_b   1.000
_cell.length_c   1.000
_cell.angle_alpha   90.00
_cell.angle_beta   90.00
_cell.angle_gamma   90.00
#
_symmetry.space_group_name_H-M   'P 1'
#
loop_
_entity.id
_entity.type
_entity.pdbx_description
1 polymer ?
#
loop_
_entity_poly.entity_id
_entity_poly.type
_entity_poly.pdbx_seq_one_letter_code
_entity_poly.pdbx_strand_id
1 'polypeptide(L)'
;LSLHDALPICISIDGVPAGIPLSAEDFEADLARRRSGARGTTPRREPDIPQIVSGLYNGMTTGAPLTIEFANTDTHSQDYATVARHYRPSHADLVAYHRFNGFNDPRGGGHFSARLTVAFVAAGVVAKKMLPPGIAFDTRITEIGGCTDPARFDEVLRAAAADRDSVGGIIECRVQGVPLGLGQPFFDSAESLIAHLLFAVPAVKGVEFGSGFAGARMRGSQNNDPLLDVEGTTATNNAGGINGGITNGNEIVVRAAVKPTPSIGREQNTYNLATDKVEPLTIRGRHDVCVALRGAVVVEAAVAIALANFIRH
;
A
#
# COMPACT_ATOMS: atom_id res chain seq x y z
N LEU A 1 27.47 -12.01 -4.64
CA LEU A 1 26.65 -11.24 -3.69
C LEU A 1 25.75 -10.32 -4.48
N SER A 2 24.44 -10.49 -4.37
CA SER A 2 23.47 -9.57 -4.94
C SER A 2 23.50 -8.29 -4.12
N LEU A 3 24.14 -7.25 -4.63
CA LEU A 3 24.17 -5.95 -3.98
C LEU A 3 22.76 -5.36 -3.81
N HIS A 4 21.83 -5.68 -4.73
CA HIS A 4 20.46 -5.13 -4.72
C HIS A 4 19.59 -5.67 -3.58
N ASP A 5 19.69 -6.96 -3.26
CA ASP A 5 18.94 -7.55 -2.15
C ASP A 5 19.52 -7.15 -0.78
N ALA A 6 20.79 -6.75 -0.75
CA ALA A 6 21.50 -6.34 0.46
C ALA A 6 21.53 -4.84 0.69
N LEU A 7 21.10 -4.02 -0.30
CA LEU A 7 21.06 -2.56 -0.12
C LEU A 7 19.95 -2.19 0.87
N PRO A 8 20.23 -1.21 1.75
CA PRO A 8 19.21 -0.65 2.62
C PRO A 8 18.09 0.01 1.80
N ILE A 9 16.90 0.07 2.38
CA ILE A 9 15.78 0.83 1.84
C ILE A 9 15.78 2.18 2.53
N CYS A 10 15.93 3.25 1.75
CA CYS A 10 15.93 4.62 2.25
C CYS A 10 14.70 5.37 1.76
N ILE A 11 14.19 6.26 2.60
CA ILE A 11 13.21 7.28 2.21
C ILE A 11 13.68 8.64 2.70
N SER A 12 13.56 9.66 1.84
CA SER A 12 13.71 11.05 2.21
C SER A 12 12.36 11.75 2.12
N ILE A 13 11.95 12.40 3.19
CA ILE A 13 10.68 13.11 3.32
C ILE A 13 10.99 14.59 3.43
N ASP A 14 10.57 15.35 2.44
CA ASP A 14 10.71 16.80 2.45
C ASP A 14 9.46 17.48 3.01
N GLY A 15 9.66 18.68 3.55
CA GLY A 15 8.60 19.53 4.06
C GLY A 15 7.97 19.06 5.35
N VAL A 16 8.65 18.25 6.14
CA VAL A 16 8.24 17.97 7.51
C VAL A 16 8.47 19.23 8.36
N PRO A 17 7.45 19.79 9.04
CA PRO A 17 7.63 20.97 9.90
C PRO A 17 8.66 20.71 11.00
N ALA A 18 9.39 21.76 11.40
CA ALA A 18 10.27 21.68 12.56
C ALA A 18 9.46 21.55 13.86
N GLY A 19 10.03 20.85 14.87
CA GLY A 19 9.46 20.77 16.21
C GLY A 19 8.45 19.64 16.42
N ILE A 20 8.31 18.68 15.48
CA ILE A 20 7.51 17.48 15.69
C ILE A 20 8.35 16.47 16.49
N PRO A 21 7.88 15.98 17.66
CA PRO A 21 8.58 14.95 18.40
C PRO A 21 8.56 13.63 17.61
N LEU A 22 9.73 13.02 17.43
CA LEU A 22 9.89 11.80 16.65
C LEU A 22 11.00 10.93 17.22
N SER A 23 10.73 9.65 17.38
CA SER A 23 11.67 8.64 17.82
C SER A 23 11.47 7.33 17.03
N ALA A 24 12.39 6.37 17.16
CA ALA A 24 12.27 5.06 16.52
C ALA A 24 11.05 4.28 17.01
N GLU A 25 10.66 4.45 18.26
CA GLU A 25 9.52 3.79 18.91
C GLU A 25 8.18 4.17 18.27
N ASP A 26 8.06 5.39 17.74
CA ASP A 26 6.84 5.86 17.06
C ASP A 26 6.44 5.01 15.85
N PHE A 27 7.40 4.35 15.23
CA PHE A 27 7.17 3.54 14.05
C PHE A 27 6.76 2.11 14.36
N GLU A 28 6.97 1.62 15.58
CA GLU A 28 6.85 0.20 15.93
C GLU A 28 5.44 -0.34 15.68
N ALA A 29 4.41 0.39 16.09
CA ALA A 29 3.03 -0.07 15.97
C ALA A 29 2.63 -0.32 14.50
N ASP A 30 2.93 0.61 13.60
CA ASP A 30 2.57 0.49 12.19
C ASP A 30 3.48 -0.48 11.45
N LEU A 31 4.78 -0.49 11.75
CA LEU A 31 5.72 -1.46 11.17
C LEU A 31 5.39 -2.89 11.59
N ALA A 32 4.94 -3.13 12.84
CA ALA A 32 4.51 -4.43 13.31
C ALA A 32 3.32 -4.98 12.48
N ARG A 33 2.36 -4.14 12.12
CA ARG A 33 1.21 -4.50 11.25
C ARG A 33 1.65 -4.92 9.84
N ARG A 34 2.79 -4.41 9.37
CA ARG A 34 3.36 -4.75 8.07
C ARG A 34 4.21 -6.01 8.10
N ARG A 35 4.82 -6.36 9.24
CA ARG A 35 5.72 -7.52 9.34
C ARG A 35 5.03 -8.82 8.92
N SER A 36 5.81 -9.74 8.39
CA SER A 36 5.36 -11.10 8.12
C SER A 36 5.28 -11.92 9.41
N GLY A 37 4.59 -13.06 9.35
CA GLY A 37 4.45 -13.98 10.47
C GLY A 37 3.01 -14.41 10.73
N ALA A 38 2.04 -13.64 10.25
CA ALA A 38 0.65 -14.08 10.21
C ALA A 38 0.45 -15.14 9.11
N ARG A 39 -0.57 -15.99 9.28
CA ARG A 39 -0.95 -16.99 8.27
C ARG A 39 -1.27 -16.30 6.94
N GLY A 40 -0.84 -16.87 5.84
CA GLY A 40 -1.02 -16.30 4.49
C GLY A 40 0.01 -15.24 4.09
N THR A 41 0.93 -14.87 4.99
CA THR A 41 2.05 -13.99 4.68
C THR A 41 3.31 -14.77 4.38
N THR A 42 4.29 -14.12 3.74
CA THR A 42 5.60 -14.70 3.43
C THR A 42 6.33 -15.18 4.69
N PRO A 43 7.09 -16.27 4.64
CA PRO A 43 7.96 -16.69 5.73
C PRO A 43 9.24 -15.85 5.87
N ARG A 44 9.52 -14.90 4.96
CA ARG A 44 10.63 -13.96 5.06
C ARG A 44 10.49 -13.13 6.32
N ARG A 45 11.57 -12.96 7.09
CA ARG A 45 11.59 -12.19 8.33
C ARG A 45 12.57 -11.04 8.23
N GLU A 46 12.05 -9.82 8.33
CA GLU A 46 12.84 -8.61 8.41
C GLU A 46 12.47 -7.85 9.69
N PRO A 47 13.45 -7.36 10.44
CA PRO A 47 13.18 -6.66 11.69
C PRO A 47 12.49 -5.31 11.47
N ASP A 48 12.68 -4.69 10.29
CA ASP A 48 12.12 -3.39 9.91
C ASP A 48 12.40 -2.31 10.97
N ILE A 49 13.65 -2.22 11.43
CA ILE A 49 14.08 -1.22 12.41
C ILE A 49 14.45 0.09 11.69
N PRO A 50 13.75 1.20 11.95
CA PRO A 50 14.05 2.47 11.32
C PRO A 50 15.31 3.09 11.93
N GLN A 51 16.20 3.58 11.06
CA GLN A 51 17.34 4.42 11.43
C GLN A 51 17.14 5.81 10.86
N ILE A 52 16.94 6.82 11.73
CA ILE A 52 16.79 8.21 11.28
C ILE A 52 18.18 8.79 11.11
N VAL A 53 18.58 9.08 9.86
CA VAL A 53 19.94 9.50 9.50
C VAL A 53 20.06 11.00 9.27
N SER A 54 18.96 11.72 9.04
CA SER A 54 18.93 13.19 8.94
C SER A 54 17.56 13.75 9.29
N GLY A 55 17.49 15.09 9.48
CA GLY A 55 16.24 15.80 9.73
C GLY A 55 15.73 15.73 11.18
N LEU A 56 16.52 15.16 12.11
CA LEU A 56 16.16 15.04 13.53
C LEU A 56 17.29 15.60 14.42
N TYR A 57 16.95 16.38 15.44
CA TYR A 57 17.86 16.86 16.48
C TYR A 57 17.17 16.86 17.85
N ASN A 58 17.80 16.27 18.85
CA ASN A 58 17.24 16.13 20.22
C ASN A 58 15.80 15.61 20.25
N GLY A 59 15.49 14.60 19.41
CA GLY A 59 14.16 14.00 19.35
C GLY A 59 13.08 14.85 18.66
N MET A 60 13.47 15.96 18.01
CA MET A 60 12.57 16.85 17.29
C MET A 60 12.97 16.97 15.82
N THR A 61 12.00 17.05 14.92
CA THR A 61 12.24 17.36 13.52
C THR A 61 12.81 18.77 13.36
N THR A 62 13.70 18.96 12.37
CA THR A 62 14.44 20.23 12.19
C THR A 62 13.89 21.09 11.07
N GLY A 63 12.95 20.60 10.26
CA GLY A 63 12.53 21.25 9.02
C GLY A 63 13.43 20.93 7.81
N ALA A 64 14.60 20.33 8.04
CA ALA A 64 15.41 19.77 6.95
C ALA A 64 14.83 18.42 6.48
N PRO A 65 15.18 17.94 5.27
CA PRO A 65 14.72 16.64 4.80
C PRO A 65 14.99 15.52 5.81
N LEU A 66 13.92 14.81 6.19
CA LEU A 66 13.97 13.68 7.12
C LEU A 66 14.28 12.41 6.33
N THR A 67 15.43 11.79 6.59
CA THR A 67 15.83 10.55 5.93
C THR A 67 15.82 9.40 6.92
N ILE A 68 15.14 8.31 6.52
CA ILE A 68 14.99 7.09 7.31
C ILE A 68 15.52 5.92 6.48
N GLU A 69 16.32 5.07 7.09
CA GLU A 69 16.95 3.90 6.49
C GLU A 69 16.50 2.62 7.18
N PHE A 70 16.30 1.56 6.39
CA PHE A 70 15.99 0.20 6.85
C PHE A 70 17.02 -0.77 6.29
N ALA A 71 17.69 -1.52 7.15
CA ALA A 71 18.56 -2.60 6.73
C ALA A 71 17.76 -3.73 6.05
N ASN A 72 18.38 -4.38 5.08
CA ASN A 72 17.81 -5.52 4.37
C ASN A 72 18.65 -6.75 4.70
N THR A 73 18.17 -7.63 5.57
CA THR A 73 18.99 -8.68 6.20
C THR A 73 18.64 -10.09 5.76
N ASP A 74 17.38 -10.36 5.37
CA ASP A 74 16.92 -11.68 4.93
C ASP A 74 16.85 -11.78 3.40
N THR A 75 18.03 -11.90 2.76
CA THR A 75 18.19 -11.91 1.30
C THR A 75 18.66 -13.26 0.79
N HIS A 76 17.99 -13.78 -0.26
CA HIS A 76 18.31 -15.05 -0.92
C HIS A 76 18.31 -14.87 -2.45
N SER A 77 19.43 -14.40 -3.00
CA SER A 77 19.56 -14.10 -4.43
C SER A 77 19.40 -15.30 -5.37
N GLN A 78 19.59 -16.52 -4.88
CA GLN A 78 19.43 -17.75 -5.68
C GLN A 78 17.97 -18.00 -6.10
N ASP A 79 16.99 -17.48 -5.35
CA ASP A 79 15.56 -17.66 -5.65
C ASP A 79 15.13 -17.03 -6.98
N TYR A 80 15.95 -16.14 -7.56
CA TYR A 80 15.61 -15.32 -8.73
C TYR A 80 16.37 -15.69 -10.01
N ALA A 81 17.30 -16.65 -9.96
CA ALA A 81 18.15 -17.02 -11.11
C ALA A 81 17.33 -17.53 -12.31
N THR A 82 16.23 -18.25 -12.05
CA THR A 82 15.37 -18.83 -13.10
C THR A 82 14.46 -17.79 -13.76
N VAL A 83 14.12 -16.69 -13.09
CA VAL A 83 13.17 -15.69 -13.61
C VAL A 83 13.85 -14.57 -14.41
N ALA A 84 15.16 -14.54 -14.49
CA ALA A 84 15.91 -13.49 -15.19
C ALA A 84 15.58 -13.38 -16.68
N ARG A 85 15.19 -14.46 -17.34
CA ARG A 85 14.81 -14.52 -18.76
C ARG A 85 13.52 -15.31 -19.02
N HIS A 86 12.96 -15.94 -18.01
CA HIS A 86 11.67 -16.63 -18.05
C HIS A 86 10.71 -15.86 -17.14
N TYR A 87 10.03 -14.88 -17.71
CA TYR A 87 9.32 -13.85 -16.94
C TYR A 87 8.06 -14.38 -16.26
N ARG A 88 7.86 -13.93 -15.03
CA ARG A 88 6.68 -14.27 -14.22
C ARG A 88 5.42 -13.65 -14.82
N PRO A 89 4.35 -14.41 -15.05
CA PRO A 89 3.06 -13.86 -15.45
C PRO A 89 2.58 -12.76 -14.50
N SER A 90 2.07 -11.66 -15.05
CA SER A 90 1.53 -10.51 -14.30
C SER A 90 2.52 -9.80 -13.33
N HIS A 91 3.81 -10.14 -13.36
CA HIS A 91 4.87 -9.38 -12.70
C HIS A 91 5.42 -8.28 -13.61
N ALA A 92 6.28 -7.43 -13.07
CA ALA A 92 6.90 -6.33 -13.81
C ALA A 92 8.11 -6.74 -14.67
N ASP A 93 8.52 -8.00 -14.69
CA ASP A 93 9.78 -8.48 -15.26
C ASP A 93 9.96 -8.04 -16.74
N LEU A 94 8.96 -8.33 -17.59
CA LEU A 94 8.98 -7.97 -19.02
C LEU A 94 8.96 -6.44 -19.21
N VAL A 95 8.05 -5.76 -18.54
CA VAL A 95 7.88 -4.30 -18.72
C VAL A 95 9.10 -3.53 -18.18
N ALA A 96 9.75 -4.03 -17.13
CA ALA A 96 11.00 -3.48 -16.63
C ALA A 96 12.13 -3.64 -17.66
N TYR A 97 12.27 -4.83 -18.22
CA TYR A 97 13.26 -5.10 -19.28
C TYR A 97 13.12 -4.11 -20.43
N HIS A 98 11.90 -3.93 -20.95
CA HIS A 98 11.65 -2.98 -22.03
C HIS A 98 11.83 -1.53 -21.61
N ARG A 99 11.30 -1.13 -20.45
CA ARG A 99 11.38 0.26 -19.98
C ARG A 99 12.82 0.73 -19.77
N PHE A 100 13.69 -0.16 -19.32
CA PHE A 100 15.08 0.14 -19.00
C PHE A 100 16.08 -0.43 -20.02
N ASN A 101 15.62 -0.80 -21.21
CA ASN A 101 16.44 -1.32 -22.33
C ASN A 101 17.38 -2.48 -21.89
N GLY A 102 16.89 -3.36 -21.01
CA GLY A 102 17.64 -4.49 -20.49
C GLY A 102 18.68 -4.16 -19.41
N PHE A 103 18.80 -2.90 -18.99
CA PHE A 103 19.72 -2.47 -17.91
C PHE A 103 19.12 -2.56 -16.51
N ASN A 104 17.88 -3.06 -16.39
CA ASN A 104 17.31 -3.32 -15.07
C ASN A 104 18.02 -4.49 -14.39
N ASP A 105 18.22 -4.40 -13.08
CA ASP A 105 18.70 -5.55 -12.30
C ASP A 105 17.59 -6.61 -12.22
N PRO A 106 17.78 -7.84 -12.76
CA PRO A 106 16.75 -8.88 -12.73
C PRO A 106 16.63 -9.56 -11.37
N ARG A 107 17.53 -9.29 -10.44
CA ARG A 107 17.57 -9.93 -9.12
C ARG A 107 16.50 -9.34 -8.20
N GLY A 108 15.74 -10.20 -7.53
CA GLY A 108 14.66 -9.78 -6.63
C GLY A 108 13.47 -9.15 -7.36
N GLY A 109 12.76 -8.30 -6.69
CA GLY A 109 11.70 -7.47 -7.27
C GLY A 109 12.17 -6.05 -7.61
N GLY A 110 13.39 -5.67 -7.20
CA GLY A 110 13.94 -4.34 -7.40
C GLY A 110 12.95 -3.22 -6.99
N HIS A 111 12.79 -2.23 -7.87
CA HIS A 111 11.84 -1.13 -7.69
C HIS A 111 10.35 -1.56 -7.68
N PHE A 112 10.05 -2.80 -8.06
CA PHE A 112 8.69 -3.33 -8.10
C PHE A 112 8.36 -4.22 -6.91
N SER A 113 9.30 -4.34 -5.97
CA SER A 113 9.13 -5.18 -4.78
C SER A 113 8.17 -4.54 -3.78
N ALA A 114 7.20 -5.31 -3.27
CA ALA A 114 6.37 -4.90 -2.14
C ALA A 114 7.20 -4.66 -0.86
N ARG A 115 8.47 -5.09 -0.81
CA ARG A 115 9.40 -4.81 0.29
C ARG A 115 9.59 -3.29 0.48
N LEU A 116 9.58 -2.51 -0.60
CA LEU A 116 9.74 -1.05 -0.57
C LEU A 116 8.62 -0.33 0.19
N THR A 117 7.47 -0.98 0.41
CA THR A 117 6.37 -0.39 1.18
C THR A 117 6.70 -0.15 2.65
N VAL A 118 7.82 -0.67 3.18
CA VAL A 118 8.33 -0.28 4.50
C VAL A 118 8.57 1.23 4.59
N ALA A 119 9.07 1.83 3.51
CA ALA A 119 9.28 3.27 3.39
C ALA A 119 7.94 4.04 3.39
N PHE A 120 6.90 3.51 2.70
CA PHE A 120 5.55 4.08 2.75
C PHE A 120 5.00 4.12 4.18
N VAL A 121 5.11 3.01 4.92
CA VAL A 121 4.64 2.94 6.31
C VAL A 121 5.37 3.95 7.18
N ALA A 122 6.69 4.07 7.05
CA ALA A 122 7.46 5.06 7.79
C ALA A 122 7.02 6.50 7.45
N ALA A 123 6.83 6.83 6.18
CA ALA A 123 6.32 8.13 5.78
C ALA A 123 4.89 8.37 6.32
N GLY A 124 4.06 7.33 6.37
CA GLY A 124 2.72 7.40 6.94
C GLY A 124 2.72 7.73 8.43
N VAL A 125 3.66 7.18 9.21
CA VAL A 125 3.84 7.52 10.63
C VAL A 125 4.18 9.00 10.79
N VAL A 126 5.12 9.51 10.00
CA VAL A 126 5.48 10.94 10.01
C VAL A 126 4.28 11.80 9.61
N ALA A 127 3.58 11.40 8.54
CA ALA A 127 2.39 12.10 8.07
C ALA A 127 1.30 12.19 9.15
N LYS A 128 1.00 11.08 9.84
CA LYS A 128 0.04 11.06 10.96
C LYS A 128 0.41 12.05 12.07
N LYS A 129 1.71 12.21 12.38
CA LYS A 129 2.18 13.20 13.36
C LYS A 129 2.04 14.65 12.88
N MET A 130 1.93 14.88 11.58
CA MET A 130 1.69 16.20 10.99
C MET A 130 0.20 16.56 10.95
N LEU A 131 -0.69 15.59 11.07
CA LEU A 131 -2.14 15.81 11.03
C LEU A 131 -2.64 16.49 12.31
N PRO A 132 -3.71 17.30 12.25
CA PRO A 132 -4.38 17.83 13.42
C PRO A 132 -4.81 16.73 14.39
N PRO A 133 -4.82 17.03 15.69
CA PRO A 133 -5.34 16.09 16.68
C PRO A 133 -6.82 15.78 16.43
N GLY A 134 -7.23 14.52 16.68
CA GLY A 134 -8.59 14.05 16.49
C GLY A 134 -8.82 13.31 15.16
N ILE A 135 -7.87 13.33 14.23
CA ILE A 135 -7.96 12.47 13.03
C ILE A 135 -7.62 11.03 13.44
N ALA A 136 -8.55 10.13 13.18
CA ALA A 136 -8.43 8.71 13.50
C ALA A 136 -8.60 7.84 12.26
N PHE A 137 -7.77 6.78 12.16
CA PHE A 137 -7.79 5.83 11.05
C PHE A 137 -8.33 4.49 11.55
N ASP A 138 -9.29 3.91 10.83
CA ASP A 138 -9.72 2.51 10.94
C ASP A 138 -9.52 1.82 9.60
N THR A 139 -8.54 0.93 9.53
CA THR A 139 -8.19 0.23 8.28
C THR A 139 -8.27 -1.27 8.47
N ARG A 140 -9.08 -1.91 7.65
CA ARG A 140 -9.39 -3.34 7.72
C ARG A 140 -9.48 -3.98 6.34
N ILE A 141 -9.33 -5.29 6.31
CA ILE A 141 -9.59 -6.09 5.12
C ILE A 141 -11.07 -6.46 5.13
N THR A 142 -11.78 -6.13 4.06
CA THR A 142 -13.21 -6.39 3.91
C THR A 142 -13.50 -7.59 3.01
N GLU A 143 -12.50 -8.03 2.22
CA GLU A 143 -12.66 -9.19 1.34
C GLU A 143 -11.31 -9.88 1.11
N ILE A 144 -11.32 -11.22 1.11
CA ILE A 144 -10.18 -12.05 0.68
C ILE A 144 -10.71 -13.12 -0.29
N GLY A 145 -10.18 -13.13 -1.53
CA GLY A 145 -10.52 -14.13 -2.54
C GLY A 145 -12.01 -14.25 -2.85
N GLY A 146 -12.74 -13.12 -2.79
CA GLY A 146 -14.19 -13.07 -2.99
C GLY A 146 -15.01 -13.37 -1.72
N CYS A 147 -14.38 -13.75 -0.61
CA CYS A 147 -15.06 -13.97 0.66
C CYS A 147 -15.11 -12.66 1.46
N THR A 148 -16.30 -12.25 1.90
CA THR A 148 -16.54 -11.03 2.70
C THR A 148 -16.79 -11.32 4.18
N ASP A 149 -16.80 -12.60 4.59
CA ASP A 149 -16.93 -13.01 5.98
C ASP A 149 -15.55 -13.17 6.64
N PRO A 150 -15.15 -12.28 7.57
CA PRO A 150 -13.83 -12.34 8.21
C PRO A 150 -13.59 -13.67 8.96
N ALA A 151 -14.63 -14.32 9.47
CA ALA A 151 -14.49 -15.60 10.16
C ALA A 151 -14.01 -16.73 9.22
N ARG A 152 -14.18 -16.57 7.91
CA ARG A 152 -13.82 -17.54 6.88
C ARG A 152 -12.53 -17.19 6.14
N PHE A 153 -11.89 -16.06 6.41
CA PHE A 153 -10.66 -15.66 5.73
C PHE A 153 -9.54 -16.71 5.86
N ASP A 154 -9.41 -17.30 7.04
CA ASP A 154 -8.44 -18.38 7.30
C ASP A 154 -8.68 -19.64 6.44
N GLU A 155 -9.93 -19.98 6.16
CA GLU A 155 -10.30 -21.08 5.28
C GLU A 155 -9.84 -20.81 3.84
N VAL A 156 -10.14 -19.61 3.32
CA VAL A 156 -9.73 -19.18 1.96
C VAL A 156 -8.22 -19.18 1.82
N LEU A 157 -7.50 -18.64 2.80
CA LEU A 157 -6.03 -18.60 2.78
C LEU A 157 -5.42 -20.00 2.80
N ARG A 158 -5.99 -20.93 3.60
CA ARG A 158 -5.52 -22.33 3.63
C ARG A 158 -5.76 -23.06 2.32
N ALA A 159 -6.92 -22.85 1.70
CA ALA A 159 -7.22 -23.45 0.41
C ALA A 159 -6.26 -22.97 -0.67
N ALA A 160 -6.05 -21.65 -0.78
CA ALA A 160 -5.09 -21.08 -1.74
C ALA A 160 -3.66 -21.58 -1.51
N ALA A 161 -3.21 -21.67 -0.25
CA ALA A 161 -1.89 -22.17 0.09
C ALA A 161 -1.73 -23.67 -0.27
N ALA A 162 -2.76 -24.50 -0.04
CA ALA A 162 -2.77 -25.92 -0.40
C ALA A 162 -2.63 -26.11 -1.91
N ASP A 163 -3.27 -25.23 -2.70
CA ASP A 163 -3.17 -25.22 -4.16
C ASP A 163 -1.88 -24.58 -4.69
N ARG A 164 -0.99 -24.12 -3.81
CA ARG A 164 0.22 -23.37 -4.15
C ARG A 164 -0.07 -22.12 -5.00
N ASP A 165 -1.22 -21.51 -4.75
CA ASP A 165 -1.75 -20.36 -5.45
C ASP A 165 -1.83 -19.13 -4.51
N SER A 166 -2.36 -18.02 -4.99
CA SER A 166 -2.56 -16.78 -4.24
C SER A 166 -3.95 -16.20 -4.47
N VAL A 167 -4.40 -15.37 -3.56
CA VAL A 167 -5.66 -14.64 -3.63
C VAL A 167 -5.44 -13.15 -3.43
N GLY A 168 -6.32 -12.34 -4.02
CA GLY A 168 -6.39 -10.91 -3.79
C GLY A 168 -7.28 -10.58 -2.58
N GLY A 169 -7.49 -9.28 -2.37
CA GLY A 169 -8.40 -8.80 -1.32
C GLY A 169 -8.77 -7.35 -1.52
N ILE A 170 -9.73 -6.89 -0.73
CA ILE A 170 -10.13 -5.48 -0.65
C ILE A 170 -9.78 -4.96 0.74
N ILE A 171 -9.11 -3.82 0.77
CA ILE A 171 -8.76 -3.08 1.96
C ILE A 171 -9.62 -1.84 2.02
N GLU A 172 -10.33 -1.62 3.12
CA GLU A 172 -11.08 -0.41 3.40
C GLU A 172 -10.33 0.41 4.44
N CYS A 173 -10.11 1.70 4.15
CA CYS A 173 -9.58 2.69 5.08
C CYS A 173 -10.66 3.74 5.33
N ARG A 174 -10.99 3.93 6.60
CA ARG A 174 -11.91 4.95 7.09
C ARG A 174 -11.14 5.98 7.88
N VAL A 175 -11.41 7.26 7.65
CA VAL A 175 -10.73 8.35 8.38
C VAL A 175 -11.77 9.29 8.95
N GLN A 176 -11.78 9.41 10.26
CA GLN A 176 -12.66 10.30 11.01
C GLN A 176 -11.91 11.57 11.42
N GLY A 177 -12.67 12.64 11.70
CA GLY A 177 -12.12 13.90 12.20
C GLY A 177 -11.40 14.75 11.15
N VAL A 178 -11.53 14.42 9.87
CA VAL A 178 -10.95 15.21 8.79
C VAL A 178 -11.75 16.52 8.65
N PRO A 179 -11.10 17.70 8.71
CA PRO A 179 -11.79 18.97 8.56
C PRO A 179 -12.51 19.09 7.22
N LEU A 180 -13.63 19.82 7.20
CA LEU A 180 -14.26 20.27 5.96
C LEU A 180 -13.34 21.24 5.23
N GLY A 181 -13.24 21.10 3.91
CA GLY A 181 -12.57 22.09 3.06
C GLY A 181 -11.16 21.72 2.59
N LEU A 182 -10.67 20.51 2.85
CA LEU A 182 -9.37 20.04 2.32
C LEU A 182 -9.52 19.49 0.90
N GLY A 183 -8.57 19.80 0.04
CA GLY A 183 -8.56 19.42 -1.37
C GLY A 183 -8.90 20.57 -2.29
N GLN A 184 -8.90 20.29 -3.58
CA GLN A 184 -9.10 21.27 -4.64
C GLN A 184 -10.04 20.67 -5.71
N PRO A 185 -10.75 21.49 -6.50
CA PRO A 185 -11.47 21.00 -7.66
C PRO A 185 -10.49 20.50 -8.74
N PHE A 186 -10.95 19.55 -9.57
CA PHE A 186 -10.28 18.91 -10.70
C PHE A 186 -9.05 18.06 -10.33
N PHE A 187 -7.85 18.45 -10.78
CA PHE A 187 -6.68 17.59 -10.81
C PHE A 187 -6.10 17.28 -9.43
N ASP A 188 -6.17 18.22 -8.51
CA ASP A 188 -5.66 18.09 -7.14
C ASP A 188 -6.79 17.82 -6.14
N SER A 189 -7.84 17.16 -6.60
CA SER A 189 -8.94 16.73 -5.75
C SER A 189 -8.48 15.77 -4.67
N ALA A 190 -9.20 15.73 -3.55
CA ALA A 190 -8.87 14.80 -2.48
C ALA A 190 -8.87 13.35 -2.97
N GLU A 191 -9.86 12.96 -3.80
CA GLU A 191 -9.89 11.63 -4.41
C GLU A 191 -8.70 11.41 -5.35
N SER A 192 -8.34 12.40 -6.17
CA SER A 192 -7.24 12.26 -7.14
C SER A 192 -5.91 12.00 -6.45
N LEU A 193 -5.57 12.77 -5.40
CA LEU A 193 -4.31 12.62 -4.69
C LEU A 193 -4.27 11.36 -3.82
N ILE A 194 -5.37 11.02 -3.15
CA ILE A 194 -5.48 9.75 -2.41
C ILE A 194 -5.34 8.57 -3.39
N ALA A 195 -6.06 8.57 -4.52
CA ALA A 195 -5.98 7.51 -5.52
C ALA A 195 -4.59 7.43 -6.14
N HIS A 196 -3.93 8.55 -6.43
CA HIS A 196 -2.55 8.60 -6.94
C HIS A 196 -1.58 7.85 -6.01
N LEU A 197 -1.64 8.12 -4.71
CA LEU A 197 -0.79 7.45 -3.73
C LEU A 197 -1.17 5.97 -3.54
N LEU A 198 -2.46 5.63 -3.58
CA LEU A 198 -2.91 4.25 -3.50
C LEU A 198 -2.46 3.42 -4.71
N PHE A 199 -2.50 3.96 -5.94
CA PHE A 199 -1.96 3.27 -7.11
C PHE A 199 -0.43 3.19 -7.14
N ALA A 200 0.29 3.98 -6.33
CA ALA A 200 1.72 3.81 -6.12
C ALA A 200 2.05 2.58 -5.25
N VAL A 201 1.07 2.07 -4.49
CA VAL A 201 1.23 0.84 -3.69
C VAL A 201 1.24 -0.37 -4.63
N PRO A 202 2.30 -1.21 -4.60
CA PRO A 202 2.36 -2.42 -5.42
C PRO A 202 1.13 -3.32 -5.23
N ALA A 203 0.64 -3.88 -6.32
CA ALA A 203 -0.51 -4.77 -6.41
C ALA A 203 -1.90 -4.08 -6.31
N VAL A 204 -2.01 -2.81 -6.00
CA VAL A 204 -3.28 -2.09 -6.10
C VAL A 204 -3.70 -1.97 -7.57
N LYS A 205 -4.95 -2.32 -7.87
CA LYS A 205 -5.53 -2.34 -9.22
C LYS A 205 -6.87 -1.64 -9.33
N GLY A 206 -7.44 -1.22 -8.20
CA GLY A 206 -8.69 -0.46 -8.17
C GLY A 206 -8.77 0.38 -6.90
N VAL A 207 -9.43 1.52 -7.01
CA VAL A 207 -9.72 2.42 -5.88
C VAL A 207 -11.15 2.90 -6.05
N GLU A 208 -11.90 2.94 -4.96
CA GLU A 208 -13.24 3.52 -4.92
C GLU A 208 -13.48 4.29 -3.62
N PHE A 209 -14.35 5.29 -3.68
CA PHE A 209 -14.73 6.14 -2.55
C PHE A 209 -16.22 5.98 -2.25
N GLY A 210 -16.61 5.98 -0.97
CA GLY A 210 -18.00 5.90 -0.55
C GLY A 210 -18.73 4.70 -1.15
N SER A 211 -19.83 4.93 -1.87
CA SER A 211 -20.60 3.88 -2.58
C SER A 211 -19.84 3.31 -3.77
N GLY A 212 -18.79 3.99 -4.29
CA GLY A 212 -17.93 3.53 -5.35
C GLY A 212 -18.69 3.02 -6.57
N PHE A 213 -18.33 1.84 -7.08
CA PHE A 213 -19.01 1.24 -8.24
C PHE A 213 -20.48 0.87 -7.97
N ALA A 214 -20.90 0.72 -6.71
CA ALA A 214 -22.32 0.48 -6.39
C ALA A 214 -23.15 1.72 -6.70
N GLY A 215 -22.62 2.92 -6.51
CA GLY A 215 -23.29 4.18 -6.82
C GLY A 215 -23.74 4.29 -8.28
N ALA A 216 -22.98 3.69 -9.23
CA ALA A 216 -23.34 3.66 -10.64
C ALA A 216 -24.65 2.89 -10.92
N ARG A 217 -25.13 2.09 -9.98
CA ARG A 217 -26.39 1.31 -10.07
C ARG A 217 -27.51 1.92 -9.27
N MET A 218 -27.24 3.02 -8.53
CA MET A 218 -28.23 3.72 -7.72
C MET A 218 -28.91 4.83 -8.53
N ARG A 219 -30.13 5.17 -8.12
CA ARG A 219 -30.77 6.42 -8.56
C ARG A 219 -30.18 7.58 -7.74
N GLY A 220 -30.21 8.82 -8.28
CA GLY A 220 -29.73 10.00 -7.56
C GLY A 220 -30.36 10.16 -6.17
N SER A 221 -31.67 9.91 -6.04
CA SER A 221 -32.38 9.95 -4.75
C SER A 221 -31.91 8.90 -3.72
N GLN A 222 -31.21 7.85 -4.15
CA GLN A 222 -30.64 6.83 -3.28
C GLN A 222 -29.18 7.11 -2.95
N ASN A 223 -28.47 7.74 -3.89
CA ASN A 223 -27.04 8.05 -3.73
C ASN A 223 -26.78 9.41 -3.06
N ASN A 224 -27.75 10.34 -3.11
CA ASN A 224 -27.58 11.65 -2.50
C ASN A 224 -27.48 11.53 -0.97
N ASP A 225 -26.58 12.29 -0.38
CA ASP A 225 -26.37 12.38 1.06
C ASP A 225 -27.03 13.67 1.60
N PRO A 226 -28.25 13.61 2.18
CA PRO A 226 -28.93 14.80 2.69
C PRO A 226 -28.17 15.44 3.86
N LEU A 227 -27.97 16.74 3.81
CA LEU A 227 -27.41 17.52 4.91
C LEU A 227 -28.37 17.56 6.11
N LEU A 228 -27.85 17.39 7.30
CA LEU A 228 -28.60 17.45 8.57
C LEU A 228 -28.34 18.73 9.34
N ASP A 229 -27.20 19.39 9.13
CA ASP A 229 -26.80 20.62 9.84
C ASP A 229 -25.90 21.50 8.97
N VAL A 230 -25.54 22.66 9.51
CA VAL A 230 -24.69 23.67 8.85
C VAL A 230 -23.20 23.30 8.91
N GLU A 231 -22.84 22.37 9.75
CA GLU A 231 -21.49 21.83 9.91
C GLU A 231 -21.15 20.81 8.81
N GLY A 232 -22.16 20.40 8.02
CA GLY A 232 -21.99 19.49 6.89
C GLY A 232 -22.21 18.01 7.20
N THR A 233 -22.75 17.69 8.41
CA THR A 233 -23.13 16.32 8.75
C THR A 233 -24.21 15.81 7.77
N THR A 234 -24.04 14.59 7.25
CA THR A 234 -24.99 13.99 6.31
C THR A 234 -25.73 12.79 6.91
N ALA A 235 -26.94 12.53 6.42
CA ALA A 235 -27.75 11.38 6.85
C ALA A 235 -27.18 10.03 6.39
N THR A 236 -26.48 10.03 5.27
CA THR A 236 -25.77 8.90 4.65
C THR A 236 -24.40 9.38 4.20
N ASN A 237 -23.52 8.48 3.77
CA ASN A 237 -22.18 8.85 3.33
C ASN A 237 -21.79 8.10 2.05
N ASN A 238 -22.65 8.18 1.04
CA ASN A 238 -22.40 7.56 -0.27
C ASN A 238 -21.25 8.25 -1.02
N ALA A 239 -21.04 9.55 -0.78
CA ALA A 239 -19.91 10.29 -1.32
C ALA A 239 -18.57 9.91 -0.69
N GLY A 240 -18.57 9.22 0.47
CA GLY A 240 -17.35 8.81 1.16
C GLY A 240 -16.54 9.97 1.74
N GLY A 241 -17.21 11.02 2.22
CA GLY A 241 -16.58 12.16 2.89
C GLY A 241 -16.02 13.24 1.97
N ILE A 242 -16.23 13.15 0.65
CA ILE A 242 -15.66 14.06 -0.34
C ILE A 242 -16.71 14.45 -1.37
N ASN A 243 -16.89 15.74 -1.58
CA ASN A 243 -17.79 16.29 -2.60
C ASN A 243 -17.04 17.32 -3.46
N GLY A 244 -17.09 17.17 -4.78
CA GLY A 244 -16.44 18.09 -5.71
C GLY A 244 -14.92 18.19 -5.55
N GLY A 245 -14.29 17.14 -5.04
CA GLY A 245 -12.85 17.08 -4.80
C GLY A 245 -12.40 17.61 -3.45
N ILE A 246 -13.34 17.98 -2.58
CA ILE A 246 -13.09 18.65 -1.29
C ILE A 246 -13.72 17.83 -0.17
N THR A 247 -13.03 17.69 0.95
CA THR A 247 -13.56 16.98 2.13
C THR A 247 -14.78 17.72 2.68
N ASN A 248 -15.82 16.98 3.03
CA ASN A 248 -17.10 17.55 3.46
C ASN A 248 -17.33 17.43 4.98
N GLY A 249 -16.31 17.07 5.77
CA GLY A 249 -16.39 16.94 7.23
C GLY A 249 -16.90 15.58 7.71
N ASN A 250 -17.47 14.75 6.84
CA ASN A 250 -17.85 13.38 7.19
C ASN A 250 -16.67 12.42 7.08
N GLU A 251 -16.85 11.19 7.56
CA GLU A 251 -15.83 10.14 7.47
C GLU A 251 -15.39 9.91 6.02
N ILE A 252 -14.08 9.97 5.76
CA ILE A 252 -13.55 9.54 4.46
C ILE A 252 -13.59 8.01 4.43
N VAL A 253 -14.18 7.46 3.36
CA VAL A 253 -14.25 6.02 3.12
C VAL A 253 -13.63 5.73 1.76
N VAL A 254 -12.49 5.05 1.78
CA VAL A 254 -11.80 4.62 0.56
C VAL A 254 -11.50 3.13 0.61
N ARG A 255 -11.64 2.45 -0.54
CA ARG A 255 -11.29 1.03 -0.70
C ARG A 255 -10.26 0.86 -1.80
N ALA A 256 -9.33 -0.05 -1.57
CA ALA A 256 -8.30 -0.45 -2.52
C ALA A 256 -8.42 -1.93 -2.84
N ALA A 257 -8.56 -2.26 -4.11
CA ALA A 257 -8.53 -3.62 -4.61
C ALA A 257 -7.09 -4.05 -4.86
N VAL A 258 -6.66 -5.10 -4.21
CA VAL A 258 -5.30 -5.66 -4.27
C VAL A 258 -5.35 -6.98 -5.04
N LYS A 259 -4.61 -7.06 -6.14
CA LYS A 259 -4.55 -8.29 -6.95
C LYS A 259 -3.81 -9.42 -6.24
N PRO A 260 -4.04 -10.68 -6.63
CA PRO A 260 -3.25 -11.83 -6.17
C PRO A 260 -1.76 -11.62 -6.41
N THR A 261 -0.93 -12.20 -5.55
CA THR A 261 0.52 -12.23 -5.72
C THR A 261 0.86 -12.99 -7.01
N PRO A 262 1.62 -12.41 -7.96
CA PRO A 262 1.88 -13.08 -9.25
C PRO A 262 2.90 -14.21 -9.15
N SER A 263 3.73 -14.22 -8.10
CA SER A 263 4.69 -15.28 -7.84
C SER A 263 4.02 -16.41 -7.09
N ILE A 264 3.65 -17.49 -7.81
CA ILE A 264 2.97 -18.66 -7.25
C ILE A 264 3.73 -19.94 -7.51
N GLY A 265 3.53 -20.94 -6.64
CA GLY A 265 4.15 -22.26 -6.78
C GLY A 265 3.42 -23.20 -7.76
N ARG A 266 2.35 -22.72 -8.38
CA ARG A 266 1.61 -23.43 -9.41
C ARG A 266 2.29 -23.28 -10.76
N GLU A 267 2.37 -24.34 -11.54
CA GLU A 267 2.95 -24.29 -12.89
C GLU A 267 2.07 -23.44 -13.81
N GLN A 268 2.70 -22.55 -14.56
CA GLN A 268 2.07 -21.68 -15.55
C GLN A 268 2.88 -21.67 -16.83
N ASN A 269 2.23 -21.76 -17.99
CA ASN A 269 2.92 -21.61 -19.27
C ASN A 269 3.12 -20.12 -19.56
N THR A 270 4.38 -19.74 -19.80
CA THR A 270 4.74 -18.35 -20.12
C THR A 270 5.95 -18.32 -21.06
N TYR A 271 6.13 -17.18 -21.74
CA TYR A 271 7.20 -17.04 -22.73
C TYR A 271 8.58 -16.93 -22.07
N ASN A 272 9.50 -17.75 -22.56
CA ASN A 272 10.90 -17.77 -22.12
C ASN A 272 11.79 -17.08 -23.17
N LEU A 273 12.38 -15.94 -22.84
CA LEU A 273 13.28 -15.21 -23.75
C LEU A 273 14.57 -15.96 -24.06
N ALA A 274 14.97 -16.92 -23.24
CA ALA A 274 16.20 -17.66 -23.48
C ALA A 274 16.02 -18.72 -24.57
N THR A 275 14.84 -19.31 -24.69
CA THR A 275 14.53 -20.41 -25.61
C THR A 275 13.63 -19.98 -26.78
N ASP A 276 13.08 -18.75 -26.71
CA ASP A 276 12.12 -18.19 -27.68
C ASP A 276 10.84 -19.04 -27.80
N LYS A 277 10.35 -19.57 -26.67
CA LYS A 277 9.18 -20.45 -26.61
C LYS A 277 8.31 -20.19 -25.40
N VAL A 278 7.05 -20.60 -25.50
CA VAL A 278 6.15 -20.73 -24.35
C VAL A 278 6.44 -22.06 -23.67
N GLU A 279 6.84 -21.99 -22.40
CA GLU A 279 7.29 -23.14 -21.62
C GLU A 279 6.70 -23.10 -20.20
N PRO A 280 6.63 -24.24 -19.51
CA PRO A 280 6.20 -24.28 -18.11
C PRO A 280 7.17 -23.51 -17.19
N LEU A 281 6.63 -22.68 -16.33
CA LEU A 281 7.34 -21.99 -15.25
C LEU A 281 6.67 -22.32 -13.90
N THR A 282 7.47 -22.80 -12.96
CA THR A 282 7.08 -22.92 -11.55
C THR A 282 7.99 -22.04 -10.72
N ILE A 283 7.39 -21.06 -10.02
CA ILE A 283 8.18 -20.12 -9.22
C ILE A 283 8.40 -20.74 -7.84
N ARG A 284 9.67 -20.95 -7.50
CA ARG A 284 10.09 -21.34 -6.17
C ARG A 284 10.44 -20.08 -5.39
N GLY A 285 10.01 -19.99 -4.14
CA GLY A 285 10.32 -18.81 -3.31
C GLY A 285 9.34 -18.61 -2.17
N ARG A 286 9.59 -17.55 -1.41
CA ARG A 286 8.85 -17.18 -0.21
C ARG A 286 7.91 -16.02 -0.53
N HIS A 287 6.67 -16.33 -0.90
CA HIS A 287 5.69 -15.33 -1.35
C HIS A 287 4.49 -15.27 -0.40
N ASP A 288 3.84 -14.10 -0.37
CA ASP A 288 2.55 -13.94 0.33
C ASP A 288 1.45 -14.69 -0.43
N VAL A 289 0.64 -15.48 0.26
CA VAL A 289 -0.59 -16.07 -0.30
C VAL A 289 -1.61 -14.97 -0.57
N CYS A 290 -1.66 -13.96 0.32
CA CYS A 290 -2.49 -12.78 0.14
C CYS A 290 -1.71 -11.54 0.62
N VAL A 291 -1.23 -10.72 -0.32
CA VAL A 291 -0.44 -9.52 0.02
C VAL A 291 -1.30 -8.43 0.67
N ALA A 292 -2.63 -8.45 0.54
CA ALA A 292 -3.53 -7.53 1.21
C ALA A 292 -3.40 -7.57 2.74
N LEU A 293 -3.03 -8.72 3.32
CA LEU A 293 -2.81 -8.87 4.77
C LEU A 293 -1.77 -7.90 5.31
N ARG A 294 -0.73 -7.64 4.54
CA ARG A 294 0.33 -6.68 4.88
C ARG A 294 0.09 -5.30 4.26
N GLY A 295 -0.82 -5.24 3.29
CA GLY A 295 -1.17 -4.04 2.54
C GLY A 295 -2.04 -3.07 3.32
N ALA A 296 -2.78 -3.50 4.34
CA ALA A 296 -3.72 -2.65 5.07
C ALA A 296 -3.05 -1.40 5.66
N VAL A 297 -1.95 -1.56 6.39
CA VAL A 297 -1.21 -0.43 6.96
C VAL A 297 -0.53 0.43 5.88
N VAL A 298 -0.22 -0.13 4.72
CA VAL A 298 0.35 0.62 3.59
C VAL A 298 -0.71 1.53 2.95
N VAL A 299 -1.94 1.02 2.79
CA VAL A 299 -3.11 1.80 2.33
C VAL A 299 -3.37 2.95 3.29
N GLU A 300 -3.41 2.68 4.59
CA GLU A 300 -3.56 3.69 5.63
C GLU A 300 -2.47 4.77 5.56
N ALA A 301 -1.21 4.35 5.41
CA ALA A 301 -0.08 5.26 5.25
C ALA A 301 -0.23 6.15 4.01
N ALA A 302 -0.65 5.60 2.87
CA ALA A 302 -0.89 6.36 1.65
C ALA A 302 -1.98 7.44 1.84
N VAL A 303 -3.08 7.09 2.52
CA VAL A 303 -4.14 8.06 2.85
C VAL A 303 -3.63 9.14 3.80
N ALA A 304 -2.87 8.77 4.83
CA ALA A 304 -2.29 9.73 5.79
C ALA A 304 -1.33 10.72 5.09
N ILE A 305 -0.49 10.23 4.17
CA ILE A 305 0.42 11.07 3.38
C ILE A 305 -0.38 12.05 2.50
N ALA A 306 -1.45 11.59 1.84
CA ALA A 306 -2.32 12.47 1.05
C ALA A 306 -2.92 13.59 1.90
N LEU A 307 -3.49 13.24 3.06
CA LEU A 307 -4.11 14.20 3.97
C LEU A 307 -3.09 15.22 4.51
N ALA A 308 -1.87 14.77 4.86
CA ALA A 308 -0.82 15.66 5.33
C ALA A 308 -0.40 16.68 4.26
N ASN A 309 -0.44 16.31 2.97
CA ASN A 309 -0.16 17.24 1.88
C ASN A 309 -1.21 18.34 1.74
N PHE A 310 -2.50 18.06 1.99
CA PHE A 310 -3.55 19.09 1.95
C PHE A 310 -3.45 20.09 3.08
N ILE A 311 -2.97 19.69 4.25
CA ILE A 311 -2.90 20.57 5.44
C ILE A 311 -1.72 21.54 5.35
N ARG A 312 -0.73 21.25 4.49
CA ARG A 312 0.45 22.11 4.27
C ARG A 312 0.19 23.34 3.40
N HIS A 313 -0.91 23.38 2.69
CA HIS A 313 -1.30 24.46 1.79
C HIS A 313 -2.50 25.24 2.33
#